data_589981656ffd50803cf6d50ac771c399
#
_entry.id   589981656ffd50803cf6d50ac771c399
#
_cell.length_a   1.000
_cell.length_b   1.000
_cell.length_c   1.000
_cell.angle_alpha   90.00
_cell.angle_beta   90.00
_cell.angle_gamma   90.00
#
_symmetry.space_group_name_H-M   'P 1'
#
loop_
_entity.id
_entity.type
_entity.pdbx_description
1 polymer ?
#
loop_
_entity_poly.entity_id
_entity_poly.type
_entity_poly.pdbx_seq_one_letter_code
_entity_poly.pdbx_strand_id
1 'polypeptide(L)'
;MQTPAERYLIQKITDILNADNDSDLKRILNIGAGKSLVIESSLIDASHKFICDRIDIIDCTVKHPSIGKCFIASVEAMPELESESYLLAFGNYTLEHVLDLDKASKEISRVLKPDGFLILSLPNPSAPEFILSKHTPLWFHRFFRGRDVYHTYYAYKNIQNLVNVLIANGFTVVEIKYFSFILGYLYRFPIIDLIGNAYDNIVDYLNLKNLMGNVCLVVKKQRDK
;
A
#
# COMPACT_ATOMS: atom_id res chain seq x y z
N MET A 1 12.29 4.16 9.16
CA MET A 1 12.95 3.18 8.24
C MET A 1 11.88 2.67 7.30
N GLN A 2 12.13 2.65 5.98
CA GLN A 2 11.18 2.07 5.01
C GLN A 2 11.22 0.55 5.08
N THR A 3 10.04 -0.09 5.05
CA THR A 3 9.94 -1.55 4.93
C THR A 3 10.40 -2.04 3.55
N PRO A 4 10.75 -3.32 3.38
CA PRO A 4 11.02 -3.87 2.05
C PRO A 4 9.85 -3.74 1.08
N ALA A 5 8.60 -3.89 1.56
CA ALA A 5 7.40 -3.70 0.74
C ALA A 5 7.22 -2.24 0.29
N GLU A 6 7.50 -1.26 1.15
CA GLU A 6 7.49 0.16 0.77
C GLU A 6 8.55 0.49 -0.29
N ARG A 7 9.79 -0.01 -0.12
CA ARG A 7 10.83 0.18 -1.13
C ARG A 7 10.43 -0.42 -2.48
N TYR A 8 9.82 -1.61 -2.44
CA TYR A 8 9.38 -2.27 -3.66
C TYR A 8 8.18 -1.54 -4.30
N LEU A 9 7.26 -1.01 -3.51
CA LEU A 9 6.16 -0.15 -3.98
C LEU A 9 6.72 1.07 -4.71
N ILE A 10 7.68 1.79 -4.12
CA ILE A 10 8.34 2.95 -4.73
C ILE A 10 9.00 2.56 -6.05
N GLN A 11 9.73 1.45 -6.08
CA GLN A 11 10.34 0.93 -7.32
C GLN A 11 9.30 0.68 -8.40
N LYS A 12 8.19 -0.01 -8.08
CA LYS A 12 7.12 -0.30 -9.06
C LYS A 12 6.42 0.95 -9.58
N ILE A 13 6.17 1.94 -8.72
CA ILE A 13 5.65 3.24 -9.17
C ILE A 13 6.63 3.87 -10.17
N THR A 14 7.92 3.90 -9.83
CA THR A 14 8.97 4.45 -10.69
C THR A 14 9.04 3.71 -12.02
N ASP A 15 9.02 2.37 -12.00
CA ASP A 15 9.05 1.54 -13.22
C ASP A 15 7.88 1.86 -14.16
N ILE A 16 6.67 1.99 -13.62
CA ILE A 16 5.46 2.29 -14.39
C ILE A 16 5.51 3.71 -14.96
N LEU A 17 5.92 4.69 -14.14
CA LEU A 17 6.09 6.07 -14.61
C LEU A 17 7.13 6.16 -15.73
N ASN A 18 8.20 5.38 -15.66
CA ASN A 18 9.27 5.35 -16.66
C ASN A 18 8.89 4.57 -17.94
N ALA A 19 8.05 3.55 -17.82
CA ALA A 19 7.60 2.75 -18.97
C ALA A 19 6.56 3.47 -19.85
N ASP A 20 5.86 4.44 -19.29
CA ASP A 20 4.88 5.23 -20.00
C ASP A 20 5.59 6.36 -20.77
N ASN A 21 5.70 6.21 -22.08
CA ASN A 21 6.39 7.13 -22.98
C ASN A 21 5.58 8.39 -23.35
N ASP A 22 4.38 8.55 -22.78
CA ASP A 22 3.59 9.75 -22.99
C ASP A 22 4.30 10.96 -22.36
N SER A 23 4.45 12.05 -23.13
CA SER A 23 5.07 13.29 -22.68
C SER A 23 4.20 14.11 -21.73
N ASP A 24 2.93 13.73 -21.60
CA ASP A 24 1.95 14.45 -20.81
C ASP A 24 2.20 14.29 -19.29
N LEU A 25 1.72 15.28 -18.55
CA LEU A 25 1.79 15.27 -17.10
C LEU A 25 0.97 14.10 -16.53
N LYS A 26 1.65 13.17 -15.88
CA LYS A 26 1.02 11.96 -15.32
C LYS A 26 0.32 12.25 -14.01
N ARG A 27 -0.94 11.88 -13.90
CA ARG A 27 -1.67 11.97 -12.62
C ARG A 27 -1.65 10.62 -11.92
N ILE A 28 -1.20 10.64 -10.66
CA ILE A 28 -1.20 9.48 -9.76
C ILE A 28 -1.97 9.81 -8.48
N LEU A 29 -2.49 8.81 -7.80
CA LEU A 29 -3.31 8.96 -6.60
C LEU A 29 -2.70 8.19 -5.42
N ASN A 30 -2.41 8.88 -4.32
CA ASN A 30 -2.07 8.27 -3.04
C ASN A 30 -3.32 8.10 -2.18
N ILE A 31 -3.74 6.85 -1.93
CA ILE A 31 -4.89 6.51 -1.09
C ILE A 31 -4.44 6.21 0.35
N GLY A 32 -5.11 6.80 1.34
CA GLY A 32 -4.70 6.73 2.74
C GLY A 32 -3.37 7.45 2.98
N ALA A 33 -3.24 8.64 2.41
CA ALA A 33 -1.97 9.35 2.32
C ALA A 33 -1.45 9.89 3.67
N GLY A 34 -2.34 10.12 4.66
CA GLY A 34 -1.98 10.70 5.94
C GLY A 34 -1.20 12.01 5.81
N LYS A 35 -0.19 12.19 6.65
CA LYS A 35 0.75 13.33 6.58
C LYS A 35 2.15 12.93 6.07
N SER A 36 2.39 11.64 5.82
CA SER A 36 3.70 11.15 5.36
C SER A 36 3.97 11.54 3.91
N LEU A 37 5.20 11.90 3.61
CA LEU A 37 5.70 12.18 2.26
C LEU A 37 6.75 11.15 1.81
N VAL A 38 6.90 10.07 2.55
CA VAL A 38 8.00 9.10 2.33
C VAL A 38 7.99 8.54 0.92
N ILE A 39 6.81 8.25 0.37
CA ILE A 39 6.71 7.71 -0.99
C ILE A 39 6.95 8.81 -2.02
N GLU A 40 6.20 9.91 -1.94
CA GLU A 40 6.26 10.99 -2.94
C GLU A 40 7.64 11.63 -3.01
N SER A 41 8.30 11.83 -1.86
CA SER A 41 9.67 12.38 -1.82
C SER A 41 10.69 11.44 -2.46
N SER A 42 10.45 10.13 -2.42
CA SER A 42 11.32 9.13 -3.04
C SER A 42 11.12 9.03 -4.57
N LEU A 43 10.02 9.59 -5.10
CA LEU A 43 9.71 9.58 -6.54
C LEU A 43 10.27 10.80 -7.30
N ILE A 44 10.80 11.81 -6.60
CA ILE A 44 11.29 13.07 -7.22
C ILE A 44 12.46 12.81 -8.19
N ASP A 45 13.29 11.82 -7.91
CA ASP A 45 14.41 11.43 -8.78
C ASP A 45 13.96 10.68 -10.05
N ALA A 46 12.65 10.36 -10.17
CA ALA A 46 12.10 9.85 -11.41
C ALA A 46 12.11 10.97 -12.47
N SER A 47 12.68 10.70 -13.62
CA SER A 47 12.88 11.64 -14.75
C SER A 47 11.56 12.17 -15.36
N HIS A 48 10.41 11.78 -14.83
CA HIS A 48 9.09 12.08 -15.38
C HIS A 48 8.32 13.09 -14.55
N LYS A 49 7.65 14.00 -15.23
CA LYS A 49 6.71 14.95 -14.63
C LYS A 49 5.44 14.21 -14.19
N PHE A 50 5.17 14.16 -12.91
CA PHE A 50 3.91 13.66 -12.38
C PHE A 50 3.33 14.63 -11.35
N ILE A 51 2.02 14.54 -11.16
CA ILE A 51 1.30 15.17 -10.05
C ILE A 51 0.63 14.04 -9.27
N CYS A 52 0.86 14.05 -7.96
CA CYS A 52 0.25 13.13 -7.01
C CYS A 52 -0.89 13.82 -6.27
N ASP A 53 -2.12 13.43 -6.57
CA ASP A 53 -3.26 13.78 -5.72
C ASP A 53 -3.31 12.83 -4.52
N ARG A 54 -3.85 13.32 -3.41
CA ARG A 54 -3.89 12.60 -2.13
C ARG A 54 -5.31 12.51 -1.61
N ILE A 55 -5.67 11.37 -1.04
CA ILE A 55 -6.96 11.18 -0.37
C ILE A 55 -6.78 10.45 0.96
N ASP A 56 -7.47 10.92 1.98
CA ASP A 56 -7.52 10.29 3.30
C ASP A 56 -8.80 10.73 4.03
N ILE A 57 -9.23 9.97 5.04
CA ILE A 57 -10.35 10.34 5.92
C ILE A 57 -10.01 11.50 6.87
N ILE A 58 -8.73 11.83 7.01
CA ILE A 58 -8.21 12.99 7.74
C ILE A 58 -7.58 13.98 6.77
N ASP A 59 -7.34 15.22 7.23
CA ASP A 59 -6.60 16.20 6.44
C ASP A 59 -5.20 15.68 6.09
N CYS A 60 -4.96 15.44 4.80
CA CYS A 60 -3.70 14.98 4.23
C CYS A 60 -2.91 16.08 3.50
N THR A 61 -3.26 17.36 3.72
CA THR A 61 -2.59 18.50 3.09
C THR A 61 -1.15 18.61 3.55
N VAL A 62 -0.24 18.66 2.59
CA VAL A 62 1.20 18.85 2.78
C VAL A 62 1.75 19.74 1.66
N LYS A 63 2.90 20.39 1.91
CA LYS A 63 3.57 21.23 0.90
C LYS A 63 4.70 20.43 0.26
N HIS A 64 4.55 20.11 -1.03
CA HIS A 64 5.57 19.42 -1.80
C HIS A 64 5.35 19.67 -3.30
N PRO A 65 6.39 19.84 -4.13
CA PRO A 65 6.26 20.21 -5.55
C PRO A 65 5.44 19.24 -6.40
N SER A 66 5.48 17.95 -6.08
CA SER A 66 4.75 16.92 -6.82
C SER A 66 3.32 16.68 -6.32
N ILE A 67 2.88 17.39 -5.26
CA ILE A 67 1.54 17.23 -4.72
C ILE A 67 0.57 18.16 -5.44
N GLY A 68 -0.50 17.57 -5.94
CA GLY A 68 -1.63 18.27 -6.53
C GLY A 68 -2.70 18.59 -5.47
N LYS A 69 -3.86 17.98 -5.63
CA LYS A 69 -5.01 18.19 -4.73
C LYS A 69 -4.98 17.20 -3.56
N CYS A 70 -5.49 17.64 -2.42
CA CYS A 70 -5.73 16.79 -1.25
C CYS A 70 -7.23 16.75 -0.98
N PHE A 71 -7.78 15.54 -0.87
CA PHE A 71 -9.20 15.28 -0.65
C PHE A 71 -9.40 14.65 0.72
N ILE A 72 -10.42 15.10 1.44
CA ILE A 72 -10.82 14.49 2.72
C ILE A 72 -12.04 13.63 2.44
N ALA A 73 -11.82 12.35 2.15
CA ALA A 73 -12.88 11.39 1.86
C ALA A 73 -12.39 9.96 2.13
N SER A 74 -13.35 9.03 2.25
CA SER A 74 -13.04 7.60 2.30
C SER A 74 -12.72 7.06 0.91
N VAL A 75 -11.78 6.13 0.82
CA VAL A 75 -11.53 5.36 -0.40
C VAL A 75 -12.74 4.53 -0.86
N GLU A 76 -13.70 4.30 0.04
CA GLU A 76 -14.98 3.63 -0.24
C GLU A 76 -15.99 4.53 -0.98
N ALA A 77 -15.74 5.85 -1.00
CA ALA A 77 -16.58 6.85 -1.69
C ALA A 77 -15.73 8.08 -2.01
N MET A 78 -15.35 8.25 -3.27
CA MET A 78 -14.49 9.33 -3.78
C MET A 78 -15.22 10.22 -4.80
N PRO A 79 -16.37 10.84 -4.45
CA PRO A 79 -17.21 11.54 -5.42
C PRO A 79 -16.54 12.75 -6.09
N GLU A 80 -15.55 13.37 -5.41
CA GLU A 80 -14.80 14.50 -5.95
C GLU A 80 -13.76 14.11 -7.00
N LEU A 81 -13.44 12.81 -7.12
CA LEU A 81 -12.49 12.30 -8.10
C LEU A 81 -13.22 11.85 -9.36
N GLU A 82 -12.80 12.41 -10.49
CA GLU A 82 -13.33 12.05 -11.80
C GLU A 82 -12.96 10.61 -12.19
N SER A 83 -13.85 9.94 -12.91
CA SER A 83 -13.57 8.61 -13.46
C SER A 83 -12.42 8.68 -14.45
N GLU A 84 -11.62 7.59 -14.54
CA GLU A 84 -10.56 7.40 -15.52
C GLU A 84 -9.51 8.53 -15.58
N SER A 85 -9.23 9.15 -14.41
CA SER A 85 -8.33 10.30 -14.33
C SER A 85 -6.90 9.94 -13.99
N TYR A 86 -6.66 8.78 -13.37
CA TYR A 86 -5.35 8.42 -12.83
C TYR A 86 -4.72 7.26 -13.60
N LEU A 87 -3.44 7.43 -13.99
CA LEU A 87 -2.61 6.37 -14.55
C LEU A 87 -2.34 5.27 -13.51
N LEU A 88 -2.16 5.68 -12.26
CA LEU A 88 -1.73 4.84 -11.16
C LEU A 88 -2.39 5.32 -9.85
N ALA A 89 -2.89 4.38 -9.06
CA ALA A 89 -3.18 4.60 -7.65
C ALA A 89 -2.24 3.73 -6.78
N PHE A 90 -1.87 4.22 -5.60
CA PHE A 90 -1.10 3.43 -4.66
C PHE A 90 -1.57 3.66 -3.23
N GLY A 91 -1.42 2.63 -2.40
CA GLY A 91 -1.72 2.69 -0.98
C GLY A 91 -0.64 2.01 -0.16
N ASN A 92 -0.21 2.69 0.90
CA ASN A 92 0.83 2.19 1.79
C ASN A 92 0.22 1.89 3.15
N TYR A 93 -0.03 0.61 3.44
CA TYR A 93 -0.69 0.15 4.66
C TYR A 93 -2.05 0.86 4.90
N THR A 94 -2.93 0.82 3.90
CA THR A 94 -4.21 1.52 3.90
C THR A 94 -5.41 0.56 3.92
N LEU A 95 -5.42 -0.46 3.06
CA LEU A 95 -6.61 -1.29 2.86
C LEU A 95 -6.98 -2.16 4.06
N GLU A 96 -6.09 -2.38 5.00
CA GLU A 96 -6.39 -3.03 6.28
C GLU A 96 -7.30 -2.19 7.19
N HIS A 97 -7.42 -0.90 6.92
CA HIS A 97 -8.26 0.06 7.65
C HIS A 97 -9.62 0.30 6.99
N VAL A 98 -9.87 -0.30 5.83
CA VAL A 98 -11.11 -0.16 5.06
C VAL A 98 -12.18 -1.09 5.61
N LEU A 99 -13.43 -0.63 5.69
CA LEU A 99 -14.57 -1.42 6.16
C LEU A 99 -15.17 -2.28 5.05
N ASP A 100 -15.35 -1.70 3.87
CA ASP A 100 -15.98 -2.32 2.70
C ASP A 100 -14.99 -2.34 1.52
N LEU A 101 -14.26 -3.45 1.41
CA LEU A 101 -13.29 -3.65 0.33
C LEU A 101 -13.91 -3.67 -1.06
N ASP A 102 -15.16 -4.11 -1.18
CA ASP A 102 -15.85 -4.16 -2.47
C ASP A 102 -16.12 -2.75 -2.97
N LYS A 103 -16.65 -1.86 -2.10
CA LYS A 103 -16.82 -0.44 -2.42
C LYS A 103 -15.50 0.25 -2.73
N ALA A 104 -14.49 0.05 -1.90
CA ALA A 104 -13.16 0.63 -2.12
C ALA A 104 -12.59 0.18 -3.46
N SER A 105 -12.68 -1.12 -3.78
CA SER A 105 -12.18 -1.67 -5.04
C SER A 105 -12.91 -1.10 -6.26
N LYS A 106 -14.23 -0.91 -6.17
CA LYS A 106 -15.04 -0.27 -7.23
C LYS A 106 -14.65 1.18 -7.46
N GLU A 107 -14.52 1.96 -6.39
CA GLU A 107 -14.12 3.36 -6.49
C GLU A 107 -12.69 3.51 -7.02
N ILE A 108 -11.74 2.69 -6.57
CA ILE A 108 -10.38 2.68 -7.11
C ILE A 108 -10.40 2.31 -8.61
N SER A 109 -11.18 1.28 -9.00
CA SER A 109 -11.34 0.91 -10.40
C SER A 109 -11.95 2.05 -11.22
N ARG A 110 -12.95 2.75 -10.69
CA ARG A 110 -13.61 3.88 -11.37
C ARG A 110 -12.64 5.02 -11.67
N VAL A 111 -11.80 5.42 -10.72
CA VAL A 111 -10.90 6.57 -10.88
C VAL A 111 -9.65 6.26 -11.72
N LEU A 112 -9.26 4.99 -11.84
CA LEU A 112 -8.15 4.58 -12.68
C LEU A 112 -8.53 4.59 -14.16
N LYS A 113 -7.62 5.04 -15.02
CA LYS A 113 -7.71 4.88 -16.47
C LYS A 113 -7.80 3.41 -16.86
N PRO A 114 -8.38 3.06 -18.02
CA PRO A 114 -8.20 1.74 -18.61
C PRO A 114 -6.70 1.39 -18.68
N ASP A 115 -6.34 0.16 -18.35
CA ASP A 115 -4.94 -0.28 -18.20
C ASP A 115 -4.15 0.39 -17.07
N GLY A 116 -4.78 1.21 -16.23
CA GLY A 116 -4.16 1.84 -15.07
C GLY A 116 -3.80 0.83 -13.98
N PHE A 117 -2.89 1.19 -13.10
CA PHE A 117 -2.33 0.30 -12.09
C PHE A 117 -2.80 0.67 -10.68
N LEU A 118 -2.98 -0.34 -9.84
CA LEU A 118 -3.07 -0.18 -8.39
C LEU A 118 -1.91 -0.93 -7.75
N ILE A 119 -1.12 -0.23 -6.91
CA ILE A 119 0.02 -0.80 -6.19
C ILE A 119 -0.22 -0.63 -4.69
N LEU A 120 -0.12 -1.71 -3.96
CA LEU A 120 -0.41 -1.75 -2.53
C LEU A 120 0.75 -2.36 -1.77
N SER A 121 1.22 -1.71 -0.71
CA SER A 121 1.95 -2.38 0.35
C SER A 121 0.97 -2.71 1.49
N LEU A 122 1.03 -3.93 1.99
CA LEU A 122 0.01 -4.51 2.87
C LEU A 122 0.66 -5.37 3.96
N PRO A 123 0.07 -5.43 5.15
CA PRO A 123 0.39 -6.49 6.10
C PRO A 123 -0.17 -7.82 5.60
N ASN A 124 0.56 -8.91 5.85
CA ASN A 124 0.08 -10.25 5.61
C ASN A 124 -0.65 -10.80 6.85
N PRO A 125 -2.00 -10.91 6.85
CA PRO A 125 -2.74 -11.37 8.03
C PRO A 125 -2.41 -12.81 8.46
N SER A 126 -1.77 -13.59 7.59
CA SER A 126 -1.36 -14.97 7.87
C SER A 126 0.00 -15.05 8.57
N ALA A 127 0.78 -13.96 8.62
CA ALA A 127 2.09 -13.98 9.26
C ALA A 127 1.99 -13.96 10.79
N PRO A 128 2.92 -14.63 11.50
CA PRO A 128 2.87 -14.81 12.95
C PRO A 128 2.75 -13.49 13.73
N GLU A 129 3.47 -12.45 13.33
CA GLU A 129 3.44 -11.13 13.95
C GLU A 129 2.06 -10.48 13.90
N PHE A 130 1.30 -10.69 12.81
CA PHE A 130 -0.05 -10.16 12.67
C PHE A 130 -1.10 -11.05 13.33
N ILE A 131 -0.91 -12.37 13.35
CA ILE A 131 -1.75 -13.28 14.14
C ILE A 131 -1.60 -12.95 15.63
N LEU A 132 -0.37 -12.78 16.12
CA LEU A 132 -0.10 -12.43 17.51
C LEU A 132 -0.67 -11.05 17.85
N SER A 133 -0.54 -10.08 16.94
CA SER A 133 -1.06 -8.72 17.16
C SER A 133 -2.58 -8.67 17.35
N LYS A 134 -3.33 -9.56 16.71
CA LYS A 134 -4.80 -9.66 16.90
C LYS A 134 -5.21 -10.05 18.30
N HIS A 135 -4.34 -10.75 19.02
CA HIS A 135 -4.60 -11.23 20.38
C HIS A 135 -3.96 -10.33 21.46
N THR A 136 -3.24 -9.28 21.06
CA THR A 136 -2.62 -8.36 22.01
C THR A 136 -3.51 -7.14 22.28
N PRO A 137 -3.62 -6.66 23.53
CA PRO A 137 -4.45 -5.50 23.88
C PRO A 137 -3.97 -4.21 23.21
N LEU A 138 -4.89 -3.26 22.95
CA LEU A 138 -4.57 -1.97 22.33
C LEU A 138 -3.50 -1.16 23.07
N TRP A 139 -3.40 -1.27 24.39
CA TRP A 139 -2.36 -0.59 25.18
C TRP A 139 -0.96 -1.08 24.82
N PHE A 140 -0.82 -2.38 24.48
CA PHE A 140 0.44 -2.97 24.04
C PHE A 140 0.88 -2.37 22.69
N HIS A 141 -0.06 -2.25 21.74
CA HIS A 141 0.23 -1.60 20.46
C HIS A 141 0.64 -0.14 20.60
N ARG A 142 -0.02 0.62 21.50
CA ARG A 142 0.32 2.01 21.80
C ARG A 142 1.71 2.16 22.42
N PHE A 143 2.14 1.21 23.24
CA PHE A 143 3.46 1.21 23.86
C PHE A 143 4.59 1.06 22.82
N PHE A 144 4.38 0.22 21.78
CA PHE A 144 5.39 -0.06 20.76
C PHE A 144 5.33 0.87 19.54
N ARG A 145 4.14 1.31 19.13
CA ARG A 145 3.92 2.09 17.89
C ARG A 145 3.63 3.58 18.11
N GLY A 146 3.44 4.04 19.36
CA GLY A 146 3.07 5.43 19.66
C GLY A 146 1.56 5.68 19.64
N ARG A 147 1.17 6.99 19.59
CA ARG A 147 -0.24 7.40 19.76
C ARG A 147 -1.11 7.25 18.51
N ASP A 148 -0.51 7.19 17.31
CA ASP A 148 -1.24 7.17 16.03
C ASP A 148 -1.56 5.73 15.59
N VAL A 149 -2.34 5.01 16.41
CA VAL A 149 -2.81 3.67 16.06
C VAL A 149 -4.22 3.79 15.50
N TYR A 150 -4.37 3.71 14.19
CA TYR A 150 -5.66 3.58 13.52
C TYR A 150 -6.27 2.21 13.79
N HIS A 151 -7.59 2.17 13.87
CA HIS A 151 -8.30 0.89 14.01
C HIS A 151 -8.13 0.06 12.74
N THR A 152 -7.65 -1.17 12.90
CA THR A 152 -7.46 -2.10 11.79
C THR A 152 -8.65 -3.04 11.75
N TYR A 153 -9.44 -2.98 10.68
CA TYR A 153 -10.64 -3.81 10.52
C TYR A 153 -10.33 -5.17 9.91
N TYR A 154 -9.23 -5.30 9.15
CA TYR A 154 -8.87 -6.50 8.39
C TYR A 154 -10.07 -7.06 7.60
N ALA A 155 -10.65 -6.23 6.73
CA ALA A 155 -11.74 -6.66 5.86
C ALA A 155 -11.36 -7.85 4.93
N TYR A 156 -10.07 -8.16 4.82
CA TYR A 156 -9.56 -9.37 4.17
C TYR A 156 -8.91 -10.32 5.18
N LYS A 157 -9.25 -11.62 5.09
CA LYS A 157 -8.72 -12.67 5.98
C LYS A 157 -7.29 -13.10 5.61
N ASN A 158 -6.94 -13.02 4.34
CA ASN A 158 -5.63 -13.31 3.76
C ASN A 158 -5.49 -12.57 2.43
N ILE A 159 -4.29 -12.57 1.87
CA ILE A 159 -4.00 -11.88 0.60
C ILE A 159 -4.83 -12.43 -0.57
N GLN A 160 -5.11 -13.73 -0.62
CA GLN A 160 -5.93 -14.32 -1.67
C GLN A 160 -7.38 -13.81 -1.63
N ASN A 161 -7.93 -13.59 -0.44
CA ASN A 161 -9.27 -13.00 -0.30
C ASN A 161 -9.31 -11.57 -0.86
N LEU A 162 -8.32 -10.72 -0.56
CA LEU A 162 -8.20 -9.38 -1.15
C LEU A 162 -8.08 -9.45 -2.68
N VAL A 163 -7.22 -10.34 -3.19
CA VAL A 163 -7.04 -10.55 -4.63
C VAL A 163 -8.34 -10.92 -5.31
N ASN A 164 -9.14 -11.81 -4.72
CA ASN A 164 -10.43 -12.22 -5.28
C ASN A 164 -11.41 -11.03 -5.36
N VAL A 165 -11.43 -10.16 -4.35
CA VAL A 165 -12.27 -8.94 -4.37
C VAL A 165 -11.81 -8.00 -5.49
N LEU A 166 -10.51 -7.78 -5.65
CA LEU A 166 -9.98 -6.94 -6.72
C LEU A 166 -10.31 -7.50 -8.11
N ILE A 167 -10.15 -8.80 -8.31
CA ILE A 167 -10.49 -9.46 -9.58
C ILE A 167 -11.99 -9.31 -9.89
N ALA A 168 -12.86 -9.48 -8.90
CA ALA A 168 -14.31 -9.30 -9.06
C ALA A 168 -14.68 -7.85 -9.46
N ASN A 169 -13.82 -6.88 -9.18
CA ASN A 169 -13.99 -5.46 -9.50
C ASN A 169 -13.13 -4.98 -10.69
N GLY A 170 -12.81 -5.90 -11.61
CA GLY A 170 -12.20 -5.57 -12.90
C GLY A 170 -10.68 -5.42 -12.87
N PHE A 171 -9.99 -5.98 -11.89
CA PHE A 171 -8.53 -6.00 -11.88
C PHE A 171 -7.96 -7.34 -12.33
N THR A 172 -6.76 -7.31 -12.88
CA THR A 172 -5.91 -8.47 -13.14
C THR A 172 -4.66 -8.37 -12.31
N VAL A 173 -4.25 -9.47 -11.69
CA VAL A 173 -3.01 -9.52 -10.91
C VAL A 173 -1.81 -9.51 -11.86
N VAL A 174 -0.93 -8.55 -11.64
CA VAL A 174 0.36 -8.45 -12.34
C VAL A 174 1.46 -9.14 -11.51
N GLU A 175 1.51 -8.83 -10.21
CA GLU A 175 2.54 -9.37 -9.32
C GLU A 175 2.08 -9.38 -7.87
N ILE A 176 2.50 -10.42 -7.13
CA ILE A 176 2.39 -10.50 -5.67
C ILE A 176 3.77 -10.85 -5.13
N LYS A 177 4.37 -9.96 -4.37
CA LYS A 177 5.68 -10.19 -3.76
C LYS A 177 5.60 -10.10 -2.25
N TYR A 178 6.10 -11.13 -1.58
CA TYR A 178 6.14 -11.24 -0.14
C TYR A 178 7.53 -10.87 0.38
N PHE A 179 7.59 -10.32 1.59
CA PHE A 179 8.83 -9.90 2.24
C PHE A 179 8.78 -10.27 3.71
N SER A 180 9.86 -10.84 4.20
CA SER A 180 10.11 -10.98 5.63
C SER A 180 10.68 -9.66 6.18
N PHE A 181 10.24 -9.24 7.36
CA PHE A 181 10.72 -8.01 7.99
C PHE A 181 10.44 -8.01 9.49
N ILE A 182 10.59 -9.17 10.16
CA ILE A 182 10.37 -9.27 11.60
C ILE A 182 11.42 -8.47 12.37
N LEU A 183 12.63 -8.39 11.84
CA LEU A 183 13.71 -7.59 12.39
C LEU A 183 13.33 -6.12 12.57
N GLY A 184 12.59 -5.54 11.61
CA GLY A 184 12.14 -4.13 11.69
C GLY A 184 11.22 -3.85 12.86
N TYR A 185 10.55 -4.85 13.42
CA TYR A 185 9.72 -4.73 14.62
C TYR A 185 10.51 -4.95 15.91
N LEU A 186 11.65 -5.64 15.84
CA LEU A 186 12.46 -6.06 16.99
C LEU A 186 13.73 -5.22 17.20
N TYR A 187 14.02 -4.25 16.34
CA TYR A 187 15.26 -3.47 16.28
C TYR A 187 15.68 -2.77 17.58
N ARG A 188 14.80 -2.68 18.58
CA ARG A 188 15.08 -2.09 19.89
C ARG A 188 15.84 -3.02 20.85
N PHE A 189 16.02 -4.29 20.48
CA PHE A 189 16.59 -5.32 21.33
C PHE A 189 17.79 -5.97 20.64
N PRO A 190 19.05 -5.54 20.92
CA PRO A 190 20.23 -5.99 20.16
C PRO A 190 20.47 -7.51 20.16
N ILE A 191 20.08 -8.21 21.23
CA ILE A 191 20.21 -9.69 21.30
C ILE A 191 19.18 -10.36 20.38
N ILE A 192 18.05 -9.72 20.13
CA ILE A 192 16.95 -10.23 19.31
C ILE A 192 17.22 -9.98 17.82
N ASP A 193 18.08 -9.02 17.49
CA ASP A 193 18.46 -8.74 16.10
C ASP A 193 19.07 -9.95 15.40
N LEU A 194 19.91 -10.74 16.11
CA LEU A 194 20.51 -11.94 15.53
C LEU A 194 19.44 -13.00 15.19
N ILE A 195 18.47 -13.19 16.08
CA ILE A 195 17.37 -14.15 15.90
C ILE A 195 16.43 -13.68 14.78
N GLY A 196 16.12 -12.38 14.76
CA GLY A 196 15.30 -11.77 13.71
C GLY A 196 15.93 -11.88 12.32
N ASN A 197 17.24 -11.61 12.21
CA ASN A 197 17.98 -11.79 10.95
C ASN A 197 17.99 -13.27 10.50
N ALA A 198 18.23 -14.20 11.42
CA ALA A 198 18.21 -15.62 11.09
C ALA A 198 16.81 -16.05 10.61
N TYR A 199 15.75 -15.59 11.29
CA TYR A 199 14.37 -15.85 10.89
C TYR A 199 14.09 -15.31 9.48
N ASP A 200 14.34 -14.01 9.24
CA ASP A 200 14.09 -13.37 7.95
C ASP A 200 14.85 -14.08 6.82
N ASN A 201 16.12 -14.42 7.03
CA ASN A 201 16.92 -15.14 6.05
C ASN A 201 16.39 -16.55 5.74
N ILE A 202 15.96 -17.32 6.76
CA ILE A 202 15.40 -18.67 6.57
C ILE A 202 14.06 -18.60 5.85
N VAL A 203 13.19 -17.67 6.27
CA VAL A 203 11.85 -17.50 5.69
C VAL A 203 11.95 -17.08 4.22
N ASP A 204 12.86 -16.15 3.90
CA ASP A 204 13.10 -15.71 2.53
C ASP A 204 13.73 -16.81 1.67
N TYR A 205 14.76 -17.51 2.20
CA TYR A 205 15.42 -18.60 1.49
C TYR A 205 14.45 -19.75 1.15
N LEU A 206 13.60 -20.15 2.09
CA LEU A 206 12.61 -21.20 1.92
C LEU A 206 11.30 -20.70 1.25
N ASN A 207 11.19 -19.43 0.96
CA ASN A 207 10.00 -18.77 0.37
C ASN A 207 8.69 -19.10 1.12
N LEU A 208 8.75 -19.01 2.46
CA LEU A 208 7.62 -19.34 3.34
C LEU A 208 6.64 -18.19 3.43
N LYS A 209 5.84 -17.97 2.39
CA LYS A 209 4.93 -16.81 2.21
C LYS A 209 4.02 -16.54 3.41
N ASN A 210 3.56 -17.58 4.11
CA ASN A 210 2.71 -17.43 5.29
C ASN A 210 3.46 -16.91 6.53
N LEU A 211 4.79 -16.90 6.49
CA LEU A 211 5.65 -16.37 7.54
C LEU A 211 6.22 -14.99 7.19
N MET A 212 5.98 -14.49 5.98
CA MET A 212 6.42 -13.17 5.52
C MET A 212 5.36 -12.12 5.85
N GLY A 213 5.71 -11.13 6.68
CA GLY A 213 4.76 -10.17 7.24
C GLY A 213 4.32 -9.07 6.29
N ASN A 214 5.06 -8.80 5.24
CA ASN A 214 4.78 -7.68 4.33
C ASN A 214 4.56 -8.18 2.89
N VAL A 215 3.62 -7.56 2.20
CA VAL A 215 3.28 -7.90 0.81
C VAL A 215 3.23 -6.63 -0.02
N CYS A 216 3.79 -6.67 -1.22
CA CYS A 216 3.49 -5.71 -2.26
C CYS A 216 2.65 -6.42 -3.34
N LEU A 217 1.46 -5.87 -3.61
CA LEU A 217 0.52 -6.33 -4.60
C LEU A 217 0.42 -5.31 -5.74
N VAL A 218 0.65 -5.76 -6.97
CA VAL A 218 0.48 -4.96 -8.18
C VAL A 218 -0.66 -5.56 -8.99
N VAL A 219 -1.69 -4.77 -9.24
CA VAL A 219 -2.82 -5.15 -10.11
C VAL A 219 -3.04 -4.10 -11.18
N LYS A 220 -3.63 -4.49 -12.28
CA LYS A 220 -3.94 -3.66 -13.45
C LYS A 220 -5.43 -3.67 -13.70
N LYS A 221 -6.06 -2.49 -13.92
CA LYS A 221 -7.45 -2.38 -14.34
C LYS A 221 -7.61 -2.98 -15.74
N GLN A 222 -8.59 -3.83 -15.90
CA GLN A 222 -8.97 -4.35 -17.21
C GLN A 222 -9.65 -3.25 -18.03
N ARG A 223 -9.52 -3.34 -19.36
CA ARG A 223 -10.37 -2.54 -20.27
C ARG A 223 -11.78 -3.09 -20.23
N ASP A 224 -12.74 -2.21 -20.11
CA ASP A 224 -14.14 -2.58 -20.36
C ASP A 224 -14.24 -3.07 -21.81
N LYS A 225 -14.85 -4.26 -21.96
CA LYS A 225 -15.04 -4.87 -23.30
C LYS A 225 -16.15 -4.19 -24.06
#